data_d74a014600ac95493350dbc4eee8cc32
#
_entry.id   d74a014600ac95493350dbc4eee8cc32
#
_cell.length_a   1.000
_cell.length_b   1.000
_cell.length_c   1.000
_cell.angle_alpha   90.00
_cell.angle_beta   90.00
_cell.angle_gamma   90.00
#
_symmetry.space_group_name_H-M   'P 1'
#
loop_
_entity.id
_entity.type
_entity.pdbx_description
1 polymer ?
#
loop_
_entity_poly.entity_id
_entity_poly.type
_entity_poly.pdbx_seq_one_letter_code
_entity_poly.pdbx_strand_id
1 'polypeptide(L)'
;MLRDVLSGALRLWDVEGTVAPDADGLIVTVAEAALRIVPRTPHGWLVMRGAETLGVHAGVPGLLRHLREELAPHARRGRLIIGAR
;
A
#
# COMPACT_ATOMS: atom_id res chain seq x y z
N MET A 1 -3.79 4.78 13.70
CA MET A 1 -3.37 3.39 13.98
C MET A 1 -2.98 2.65 12.70
N LEU A 2 -3.88 2.45 11.77
CA LEU A 2 -3.53 1.78 10.52
C LEU A 2 -2.45 2.55 9.74
N ARG A 3 -2.53 3.87 9.76
CA ARG A 3 -1.55 4.71 9.11
C ARG A 3 -0.13 4.41 9.59
N ASP A 4 0.03 4.25 10.90
CA ASP A 4 1.33 3.96 11.49
C ASP A 4 1.81 2.57 11.08
N VAL A 5 0.89 1.61 11.01
CA VAL A 5 1.22 0.26 10.58
C VAL A 5 1.71 0.27 9.14
N LEU A 6 1.00 0.99 8.27
CA LEU A 6 1.37 1.06 6.86
C LEU A 6 2.69 1.79 6.66
N SER A 7 2.91 2.89 7.38
CA SER A 7 4.17 3.61 7.29
C SER A 7 5.34 2.74 7.74
N GLY A 8 5.13 1.98 8.82
CA GLY A 8 6.14 1.04 9.29
C GLY A 8 6.40 -0.08 8.30
N ALA A 9 5.33 -0.57 7.65
CA ALA A 9 5.48 -1.62 6.66
C ALA A 9 6.29 -1.17 5.47
N LEU A 10 6.05 0.05 4.98
CA LEU A 10 6.84 0.58 3.87
C LEU A 10 8.31 0.63 4.23
N ARG A 11 8.61 1.06 5.45
CA ARG A 11 9.99 1.11 5.92
C ARG A 11 10.61 -0.28 5.99
N LEU A 12 9.84 -1.23 6.52
CA LEU A 12 10.31 -2.60 6.65
C LEU A 12 10.58 -3.23 5.29
N TRP A 13 9.77 -2.90 4.30
CA TRP A 13 9.95 -3.41 2.95
C TRP A 13 10.97 -2.62 2.15
N ASP A 14 11.55 -1.59 2.75
CA ASP A 14 12.51 -0.71 2.09
C ASP A 14 11.91 -0.07 0.85
N VAL A 15 10.69 0.43 1.00
CA VAL A 15 9.95 1.08 -0.07
C VAL A 15 9.78 2.54 0.30
N GLU A 16 10.21 3.43 -0.57
CA GLU A 16 9.99 4.85 -0.38
C GLU A 16 8.60 5.22 -0.81
N GLY A 17 7.85 5.80 0.10
CA GLY A 17 6.48 6.19 -0.19
C GLY A 17 5.89 6.96 0.96
N THR A 18 4.65 7.38 0.78
CA THR A 18 3.92 8.12 1.80
C THR A 18 2.57 7.50 2.07
N VAL A 19 2.09 7.67 3.29
CA VAL A 19 0.75 7.26 3.69
C VAL A 19 0.07 8.50 4.24
N ALA A 20 -1.06 8.88 3.66
CA ALA A 20 -1.77 10.08 4.05
C ALA A 20 -3.26 9.79 4.19
N PRO A 21 -3.99 10.58 5.02
CA PRO A 21 -5.44 10.43 5.10
C PRO A 21 -6.11 10.78 3.76
N ASP A 22 -7.20 10.07 3.45
CA ASP A 22 -7.95 10.32 2.23
C ASP A 22 -9.42 9.98 2.50
N ALA A 23 -10.25 11.00 2.68
CA ALA A 23 -11.66 10.82 3.05
C ALA A 23 -11.75 9.91 4.28
N ASP A 24 -12.41 8.76 4.14
CA ASP A 24 -12.58 7.84 5.26
C ASP A 24 -11.44 6.86 5.43
N GLY A 25 -10.49 6.88 4.51
CA GLY A 25 -9.42 5.90 4.51
C GLY A 25 -8.05 6.53 4.38
N LEU A 26 -7.18 5.83 3.71
CA LEU A 26 -5.79 6.26 3.52
C LEU A 26 -5.41 6.12 2.06
N ILE A 27 -4.43 6.91 1.65
CA ILE A 27 -3.83 6.73 0.33
C ILE A 27 -2.34 6.47 0.51
N VAL A 28 -1.86 5.43 -0.15
CA VAL A 28 -0.46 5.03 -0.12
C VAL A 28 0.13 5.33 -1.48
N THR A 29 1.15 6.17 -1.51
CA THR A 29 1.79 6.57 -2.75
C THR A 29 3.23 6.09 -2.77
N VAL A 30 3.58 5.32 -3.80
CA VAL A 30 4.93 4.81 -4.01
C VAL A 30 5.28 5.04 -5.48
N ALA A 31 6.32 5.85 -5.72
CA ALA A 31 6.70 6.23 -7.08
C ALA A 31 5.49 6.83 -7.79
N GLU A 32 5.06 6.26 -8.90
CA GLU A 32 3.90 6.75 -9.63
C GLU A 32 2.60 6.02 -9.25
N ALA A 33 2.69 5.05 -8.37
CA ALA A 33 1.54 4.25 -7.99
C ALA A 33 0.86 4.86 -6.77
N ALA A 34 -0.45 4.93 -6.80
CA ALA A 34 -1.25 5.40 -5.66
C ALA A 34 -2.35 4.40 -5.41
N LEU A 35 -2.40 3.88 -4.19
CA LEU A 35 -3.42 2.92 -3.79
C LEU A 35 -4.23 3.50 -2.65
N ARG A 36 -5.54 3.39 -2.75
CA ARG A 36 -6.44 3.83 -1.68
C ARG A 36 -6.84 2.64 -0.85
N ILE A 37 -6.83 2.84 0.46
CA ILE A 37 -7.27 1.84 1.42
C ILE A 37 -8.55 2.39 2.04
N VAL A 38 -9.69 1.78 1.71
CA VAL A 38 -11.00 2.26 2.11
C VAL A 38 -11.61 1.30 3.13
N PRO A 39 -12.06 1.83 4.31
CA PRO A 39 -12.70 0.96 5.29
C PRO A 39 -13.97 0.35 4.73
N ARG A 40 -14.24 -0.86 5.14
CA ARG A 40 -15.41 -1.59 4.69
C ARG A 40 -16.25 -2.04 5.88
N THR A 41 -17.56 -1.84 5.80
CA THR A 41 -18.49 -2.26 6.83
C THR A 41 -18.89 -3.72 6.59
N PRO A 42 -18.94 -4.56 7.63
CA PRO A 42 -18.76 -4.24 9.06
C PRO A 42 -17.32 -4.12 9.48
N HIS A 43 -16.39 -4.72 8.76
CA HIS A 43 -14.96 -4.59 9.07
C HIS A 43 -14.15 -4.98 7.84
N GLY A 44 -12.89 -4.58 7.86
CA GLY A 44 -12.00 -4.88 6.77
C GLY A 44 -11.70 -3.67 5.91
N TRP A 45 -11.01 -3.90 4.80
CA TRP A 45 -10.57 -2.83 3.92
C TRP A 45 -10.63 -3.24 2.46
N LEU A 46 -10.91 -2.25 1.61
CA LEU A 46 -10.77 -2.38 0.17
C LEU A 46 -9.45 -1.76 -0.25
N VAL A 47 -8.78 -2.38 -1.20
CA VAL A 47 -7.60 -1.80 -1.84
C VAL A 47 -8.03 -1.39 -3.24
N MET A 48 -7.86 -0.11 -3.57
CA MET A 48 -8.35 0.44 -4.83
C MET A 48 -7.26 1.20 -5.57
N ARG A 49 -7.32 1.10 -6.88
CA ARG A 49 -6.49 1.92 -7.77
C ARG A 49 -7.45 2.70 -8.66
N GLY A 50 -7.55 4.02 -8.42
CA GLY A 50 -8.56 4.81 -9.09
C GLY A 50 -9.94 4.30 -8.73
N ALA A 51 -10.74 3.96 -9.70
CA ALA A 51 -12.08 3.42 -9.49
C ALA A 51 -12.11 1.88 -9.43
N GLU A 52 -10.96 1.25 -9.62
CA GLU A 52 -10.89 -0.21 -9.67
C GLU A 52 -10.61 -0.78 -8.29
N THR A 53 -11.39 -1.78 -7.87
CA THR A 53 -11.15 -2.50 -6.64
C THR A 53 -10.20 -3.65 -6.92
N LEU A 54 -9.03 -3.61 -6.29
CA LEU A 54 -8.03 -4.65 -6.49
C LEU A 54 -8.21 -5.83 -5.54
N GLY A 55 -8.79 -5.58 -4.37
CA GLY A 55 -9.01 -6.65 -3.42
C GLY A 55 -9.74 -6.19 -2.19
N VAL A 56 -10.17 -7.16 -1.39
CA VAL A 56 -10.90 -6.95 -0.15
C VAL A 56 -10.22 -7.80 0.92
N HIS A 57 -9.92 -7.19 2.07
CA HIS A 57 -9.23 -7.91 3.14
C HIS A 57 -9.91 -7.67 4.47
N ALA A 58 -10.15 -8.76 5.20
CA ALA A 58 -10.82 -8.68 6.49
C ALA A 58 -9.86 -8.30 7.61
N GLY A 59 -8.57 -8.54 7.43
CA GLY A 59 -7.59 -8.30 8.47
C GLY A 59 -6.34 -7.62 7.95
N VAL A 60 -5.56 -7.08 8.89
CA VAL A 60 -4.34 -6.36 8.56
C VAL A 60 -3.29 -7.25 7.87
N PRO A 61 -3.05 -8.50 8.32
CA PRO A 61 -2.04 -9.31 7.66
C PRO A 61 -2.30 -9.54 6.17
N GLY A 62 -3.55 -9.80 5.79
CA GLY A 62 -3.89 -9.97 4.38
C GLY A 62 -3.76 -8.69 3.61
N LEU A 63 -4.16 -7.57 4.23
CA LEU A 63 -4.02 -6.26 3.61
C LEU A 63 -2.54 -5.96 3.33
N LEU A 64 -1.68 -6.16 4.30
CA LEU A 64 -0.26 -5.89 4.14
C LEU A 64 0.37 -6.77 3.07
N ARG A 65 -0.01 -8.04 3.02
CA ARG A 65 0.50 -8.94 2.00
C ARG A 65 0.13 -8.45 0.61
N HIS A 66 -1.13 -8.05 0.43
CA HIS A 66 -1.59 -7.55 -0.86
C HIS A 66 -0.85 -6.27 -1.25
N LEU A 67 -0.72 -5.33 -0.32
CA LEU A 67 -0.02 -4.09 -0.59
C LEU A 67 1.43 -4.34 -0.99
N ARG A 68 2.07 -5.28 -0.30
CA ARG A 68 3.45 -5.62 -0.63
C ARG A 68 3.56 -6.13 -2.06
N GLU A 69 2.62 -6.97 -2.47
CA GLU A 69 2.62 -7.51 -3.83
C GLU A 69 2.39 -6.43 -4.86
N GLU A 70 1.49 -5.48 -4.57
CA GLU A 70 1.20 -4.40 -5.51
C GLU A 70 2.34 -3.40 -5.60
N LEU A 71 3.03 -3.16 -4.51
CA LEU A 71 4.06 -2.12 -4.45
C LEU A 71 5.47 -2.64 -4.72
N ALA A 72 5.69 -3.93 -4.55
CA ALA A 72 7.02 -4.51 -4.73
C ALA A 72 7.62 -4.27 -6.11
N PRO A 73 6.86 -4.34 -7.20
CA PRO A 73 7.45 -4.07 -8.52
C PRO A 73 8.05 -2.68 -8.64
N HIS A 74 7.44 -1.69 -7.99
CA HIS A 74 7.96 -0.31 -8.03
C HIS A 74 9.25 -0.20 -7.23
N ALA A 75 9.28 -0.83 -6.06
CA ALA A 75 10.47 -0.85 -5.22
C ALA A 75 11.60 -1.59 -5.91
N ARG A 76 11.30 -2.75 -6.50
CA ARG A 76 12.29 -3.54 -7.20
C ARG A 76 12.89 -2.81 -8.37
N ARG A 77 12.06 -2.06 -9.07
CA ARG A 77 12.52 -1.31 -10.22
C ARG A 77 13.57 -0.29 -9.81
N GLY A 78 13.32 0.41 -8.71
CA GLY A 78 14.29 1.34 -8.18
C GLY A 78 15.58 0.64 -7.75
N ARG A 79 15.45 -0.51 -7.10
CA ARG A 79 16.59 -1.27 -6.66
C ARG A 79 17.42 -1.81 -7.81
N LEU A 80 16.76 -2.29 -8.85
CA LEU A 80 17.47 -2.81 -10.01
C LEU A 80 18.30 -1.74 -10.66
N ILE A 81 17.79 -0.53 -10.73
CA ILE A 81 18.56 0.57 -11.27
C ILE A 81 19.81 0.79 -10.46
N ILE A 82 19.69 0.75 -9.15
CA ILE A 82 20.82 0.94 -8.26
C ILE A 82 21.76 -0.24 -8.33
N GLY A 83 21.21 -1.44 -8.34
CA GLY A 83 22.02 -2.65 -8.30
C GLY A 83 22.70 -3.01 -9.62
N ALA A 84 22.24 -2.42 -10.69
CA ALA A 84 22.79 -2.73 -12.00
C ALA A 84 24.19 -2.17 -12.20
N ARG A 85 24.63 -1.43 -11.23
CA ARG A 85 25.91 -0.84 -11.33
C ARG A 85 26.98 -1.49 -10.73
#